data_c49f9de4e593dc5c6c1ef44fddd2b624
#
_entry.id   c49f9de4e593dc5c6c1ef44fddd2b624
#
_cell.length_a   1.000
_cell.length_b   1.000
_cell.length_c   1.000
_cell.angle_alpha   90.00
_cell.angle_beta   90.00
_cell.angle_gamma   90.00
#
_symmetry.space_group_name_H-M   'P 1'
#
loop_
_entity.id
_entity.type
_entity.pdbx_description
1 polymer ?
#
loop_
_entity_poly.entity_id
_entity_poly.type
_entity_poly.pdbx_seq_one_letter_code
_entity_poly.pdbx_strand_id
1 'polypeptide(L)'
;MTTINLRELYPWYTEDMLHFRSLMNDYHLKDLSNKVKSVLHAKMRSGQYIAAYAPYGYRKSAEDRHRLVIDEEAAAVVRRMFELRRGGMAYGKIASVLNSEGILSPRWYWAKRYGNGSCKYANLWMYATVKNVLTNEVYTGNLIQNQTGSRSYKDDTMIYKPESEWIRHEALHEAIISPEVWNEVQAINRERTLLSADNAPPKPFLFTGKLICTDC
;
A
#
# COMPACT_ATOMS: atom_id res chain seq x y z
N MET A 1 39.93 18.66 -8.15
CA MET A 1 38.68 19.24 -7.58
C MET A 1 39.13 20.26 -6.53
N THR A 2 39.06 21.53 -6.87
CA THR A 2 39.41 22.63 -5.94
C THR A 2 38.27 22.79 -4.94
N THR A 3 38.52 22.45 -3.70
CA THR A 3 37.61 22.72 -2.57
C THR A 3 37.50 24.23 -2.40
N ILE A 4 36.37 24.80 -2.75
CA ILE A 4 36.10 26.23 -2.52
C ILE A 4 35.91 26.43 -1.02
N ASN A 5 36.84 27.20 -0.40
CA ASN A 5 36.74 27.54 0.99
C ASN A 5 35.75 28.72 1.15
N LEU A 6 34.55 28.44 1.62
CA LEU A 6 33.48 29.43 1.80
C LEU A 6 33.85 30.55 2.78
N ARG A 7 34.79 30.32 3.73
CA ARG A 7 35.27 31.34 4.66
C ARG A 7 36.14 32.43 3.98
N GLU A 8 36.83 32.08 2.88
CA GLU A 8 37.61 33.07 2.11
C GLU A 8 36.70 33.96 1.25
N LEU A 9 35.61 33.41 0.73
CA LEU A 9 34.63 34.15 -0.06
C LEU A 9 33.68 35.01 0.79
N TYR A 10 33.38 34.57 2.02
CA TYR A 10 32.43 35.23 2.92
C TYR A 10 33.00 35.28 4.35
N PRO A 11 33.84 36.31 4.70
CA PRO A 11 34.48 36.44 6.01
C PRO A 11 33.50 36.54 7.20
N TRP A 12 32.27 36.92 6.95
CA TRP A 12 31.18 37.01 7.93
C TRP A 12 30.44 35.68 8.16
N TYR A 13 30.81 34.59 7.44
CA TYR A 13 30.20 33.28 7.54
C TYR A 13 30.81 32.50 8.70
N THR A 14 30.22 32.63 9.89
CA THR A 14 30.66 31.95 11.11
C THR A 14 30.02 30.55 11.26
N GLU A 15 30.62 29.70 12.13
CA GLU A 15 30.05 28.36 12.45
C GLU A 15 28.65 28.49 13.04
N ASP A 16 28.40 29.50 13.86
CA ASP A 16 27.08 29.75 14.43
C ASP A 16 26.02 30.02 13.36
N MET A 17 26.38 30.69 12.26
CA MET A 17 25.48 30.91 11.12
C MET A 17 25.16 29.59 10.40
N LEU A 18 26.10 28.65 10.33
CA LEU A 18 25.87 27.32 9.77
C LEU A 18 24.87 26.53 10.62
N HIS A 19 25.06 26.54 11.93
CA HIS A 19 24.14 25.90 12.87
C HIS A 19 22.74 26.52 12.81
N PHE A 20 22.64 27.83 12.81
CA PHE A 20 21.37 28.53 12.68
C PHE A 20 20.67 28.20 11.35
N ARG A 21 21.40 28.21 10.24
CA ARG A 21 20.86 27.84 8.91
C ARG A 21 20.39 26.37 8.88
N SER A 22 21.12 25.47 9.50
CA SER A 22 20.71 24.07 9.63
C SER A 22 19.41 23.93 10.41
N LEU A 23 19.28 24.61 11.54
CA LEU A 23 18.05 24.62 12.34
C LEU A 23 16.86 25.20 11.56
N MET A 24 17.09 26.30 10.83
CA MET A 24 16.05 26.91 9.99
C MET A 24 15.61 25.95 8.86
N ASN A 25 16.56 25.27 8.22
CA ASN A 25 16.23 24.28 7.20
C ASN A 25 15.42 23.10 7.77
N ASP A 26 15.80 22.59 8.93
CA ASP A 26 15.03 21.55 9.62
C ASP A 26 13.62 21.99 9.97
N TYR A 27 13.47 23.22 10.47
CA TYR A 27 12.16 23.80 10.75
C TYR A 27 11.30 23.91 9.48
N HIS A 28 11.86 24.43 8.39
CA HIS A 28 11.15 24.53 7.11
C HIS A 28 10.71 23.16 6.55
N LEU A 29 11.58 22.16 6.64
CA LEU A 29 11.22 20.80 6.20
C LEU A 29 10.07 20.21 7.03
N LYS A 30 10.12 20.40 8.35
CA LYS A 30 9.03 19.97 9.25
C LYS A 30 7.72 20.70 8.95
N ASP A 31 7.77 22.00 8.78
CA ASP A 31 6.60 22.83 8.45
C ASP A 31 5.99 22.43 7.10
N LEU A 32 6.83 22.24 6.07
CA LEU A 32 6.40 21.77 4.75
C LEU A 32 5.73 20.38 4.86
N SER A 33 6.34 19.44 5.60
CA SER A 33 5.76 18.13 5.82
C SER A 33 4.37 18.21 6.48
N ASN A 34 4.23 19.06 7.49
CA ASN A 34 2.96 19.26 8.18
C ASN A 34 1.89 19.88 7.26
N LYS A 35 2.26 20.87 6.46
CA LYS A 35 1.36 21.48 5.46
C LYS A 35 0.88 20.45 4.43
N VAL A 36 1.79 19.64 3.88
CA VAL A 36 1.42 18.58 2.93
C VAL A 36 0.49 17.57 3.59
N LYS A 37 0.80 17.09 4.80
CA LYS A 37 -0.07 16.17 5.54
C LYS A 37 -1.46 16.77 5.79
N SER A 38 -1.53 18.03 6.18
CA SER A 38 -2.81 18.73 6.41
C SER A 38 -3.67 18.78 5.15
N VAL A 39 -3.09 19.12 4.00
CA VAL A 39 -3.80 19.15 2.71
C VAL A 39 -4.27 17.74 2.31
N LEU A 40 -3.43 16.73 2.48
CA LEU A 40 -3.81 15.34 2.19
C LEU A 40 -4.95 14.87 3.10
N HIS A 41 -4.90 15.19 4.40
CA HIS A 41 -5.99 14.88 5.33
C HIS A 41 -7.30 15.61 4.97
N ALA A 42 -7.23 16.86 4.57
CA ALA A 42 -8.42 17.59 4.11
C ALA A 42 -9.04 16.93 2.88
N LYS A 43 -8.22 16.53 1.90
CA LYS A 43 -8.68 15.77 0.72
C LYS A 43 -9.28 14.41 1.08
N MET A 44 -8.65 13.66 1.97
CA MET A 44 -9.21 12.38 2.44
C MET A 44 -10.58 12.58 3.10
N ARG A 45 -10.72 13.58 3.98
CA ARG A 45 -11.99 13.89 4.66
C ARG A 45 -13.09 14.34 3.71
N SER A 46 -12.72 14.96 2.58
CA SER A 46 -13.70 15.32 1.52
C SER A 46 -14.03 14.14 0.58
N GLY A 47 -13.60 12.93 0.88
CA GLY A 47 -13.88 11.75 0.07
C GLY A 47 -13.03 11.64 -1.20
N GLN A 48 -11.98 12.42 -1.34
CA GLN A 48 -11.09 12.36 -2.50
C GLN A 48 -10.11 11.19 -2.38
N TYR A 49 -9.98 10.40 -3.44
CA TYR A 49 -8.97 9.36 -3.53
C TYR A 49 -7.59 9.98 -3.77
N ILE A 50 -6.63 9.75 -2.87
CA ILE A 50 -5.33 10.45 -2.91
C ILE A 50 -4.15 9.57 -3.35
N ALA A 51 -4.29 8.23 -3.37
CA ALA A 51 -3.16 7.37 -3.72
C ALA A 51 -2.70 7.61 -5.17
N ALA A 52 -1.42 7.36 -5.44
CA ALA A 52 -0.83 7.56 -6.77
C ALA A 52 -1.49 6.69 -7.83
N TYR A 53 -1.73 5.42 -7.51
CA TYR A 53 -2.36 4.43 -8.41
C TYR A 53 -3.72 4.01 -7.85
N ALA A 54 -4.69 3.73 -8.74
CA ALA A 54 -5.95 3.14 -8.34
C ALA A 54 -5.76 1.66 -7.96
N PRO A 55 -6.61 1.07 -7.11
CA PRO A 55 -6.61 -0.38 -6.88
C PRO A 55 -6.87 -1.16 -8.17
N TYR A 56 -6.33 -2.37 -8.26
CA TYR A 56 -6.58 -3.25 -9.42
C TYR A 56 -8.09 -3.51 -9.57
N GLY A 57 -8.62 -3.38 -10.76
CA GLY A 57 -10.08 -3.38 -11.01
C GLY A 57 -10.69 -1.99 -11.12
N TYR A 58 -9.97 -0.97 -10.67
CA TYR A 58 -10.37 0.43 -10.83
C TYR A 58 -9.34 1.23 -11.62
N ARG A 59 -9.78 2.34 -12.17
CA ARG A 59 -8.96 3.39 -12.75
C ARG A 59 -9.39 4.75 -12.20
N LYS A 60 -8.50 5.73 -12.29
CA LYS A 60 -8.88 7.11 -11.99
C LYS A 60 -9.71 7.67 -13.14
N SER A 61 -10.74 8.44 -12.81
CA SER A 61 -11.53 9.14 -13.83
C SER A 61 -10.64 10.10 -14.64
N ALA A 62 -10.96 10.25 -15.93
CA ALA A 62 -10.29 11.22 -16.78
C ALA A 62 -10.67 12.68 -16.42
N GLU A 63 -11.89 12.87 -15.92
CA GLU A 63 -12.41 14.18 -15.51
C GLU A 63 -11.91 14.60 -14.13
N ASP A 64 -11.87 13.64 -13.18
CA ASP A 64 -11.45 13.88 -11.81
C ASP A 64 -10.50 12.77 -11.34
N ARG A 65 -9.22 13.09 -11.23
CA ARG A 65 -8.17 12.16 -10.77
C ARG A 65 -8.37 11.65 -9.33
N HIS A 66 -9.31 12.22 -8.59
CA HIS A 66 -9.65 11.83 -7.23
C HIS A 66 -10.85 10.89 -7.14
N ARG A 67 -11.44 10.52 -8.29
CA ARG A 67 -12.53 9.54 -8.36
C ARG A 67 -12.07 8.22 -8.97
N LEU A 68 -12.61 7.12 -8.41
CA LEU A 68 -12.41 5.77 -8.93
C LEU A 68 -13.57 5.41 -9.86
N VAL A 69 -13.23 4.82 -11.02
CA VAL A 69 -14.17 4.29 -12.01
C VAL A 69 -13.76 2.85 -12.29
N ILE A 70 -14.71 1.98 -12.51
CA ILE A 70 -14.46 0.58 -12.82
C ILE A 70 -13.68 0.44 -14.11
N ASP A 71 -12.67 -0.43 -14.11
CA ASP A 71 -11.95 -0.91 -15.26
C ASP A 71 -12.40 -2.35 -15.54
N GLU A 72 -13.33 -2.53 -16.47
CA GLU A 72 -14.02 -3.81 -16.68
C GLU A 72 -13.08 -4.98 -16.95
N GLU A 73 -11.98 -4.76 -17.68
CA GLU A 73 -10.98 -5.80 -17.96
C GLU A 73 -10.36 -6.35 -16.65
N ALA A 74 -9.92 -5.46 -15.79
CA ALA A 74 -9.35 -5.83 -14.50
C ALA A 74 -10.41 -6.22 -13.46
N ALA A 75 -11.61 -5.62 -13.51
CA ALA A 75 -12.70 -5.92 -12.62
C ALA A 75 -13.25 -7.35 -12.79
N ALA A 76 -13.28 -7.86 -14.03
CA ALA A 76 -13.64 -9.25 -14.31
C ALA A 76 -12.72 -10.24 -13.57
N VAL A 77 -11.41 -9.95 -13.53
CA VAL A 77 -10.44 -10.76 -12.79
C VAL A 77 -10.70 -10.68 -11.28
N VAL A 78 -11.00 -9.49 -10.76
CA VAL A 78 -11.35 -9.31 -9.34
C VAL A 78 -12.59 -10.12 -8.97
N ARG A 79 -13.69 -10.00 -9.73
CA ARG A 79 -14.92 -10.80 -9.51
C ARG A 79 -14.61 -12.29 -9.47
N ARG A 80 -13.83 -12.78 -10.43
CA ARG A 80 -13.41 -14.17 -10.49
C ARG A 80 -12.59 -14.60 -9.27
N MET A 81 -11.68 -13.74 -8.77
CA MET A 81 -10.93 -14.04 -7.56
C MET A 81 -11.85 -14.23 -6.33
N PHE A 82 -12.87 -13.39 -6.20
CA PHE A 82 -13.88 -13.51 -5.14
C PHE A 82 -14.70 -14.80 -5.28
N GLU A 83 -15.10 -15.19 -6.48
CA GLU A 83 -15.80 -16.47 -6.75
C GLU A 83 -14.93 -17.68 -6.40
N LEU A 84 -13.68 -17.71 -6.81
CA LEU A 84 -12.75 -18.79 -6.47
C LEU A 84 -12.56 -18.89 -4.95
N ARG A 85 -12.46 -17.74 -4.27
CA ARG A 85 -12.33 -17.72 -2.82
C ARG A 85 -13.61 -18.17 -2.11
N ARG A 86 -14.78 -17.77 -2.60
CA ARG A 86 -16.11 -18.23 -2.16
C ARG A 86 -16.23 -19.75 -2.28
N GLY A 87 -15.69 -20.35 -3.35
CA GLY A 87 -15.54 -21.79 -3.51
C GLY A 87 -14.52 -22.45 -2.57
N GLY A 88 -13.96 -21.72 -1.59
CA GLY A 88 -13.04 -22.24 -0.58
C GLY A 88 -11.58 -22.35 -1.04
N MET A 89 -11.22 -21.84 -2.22
CA MET A 89 -9.83 -21.94 -2.73
C MET A 89 -8.87 -21.07 -1.89
N ALA A 90 -7.69 -21.60 -1.58
CA ALA A 90 -6.64 -20.86 -0.86
C ALA A 90 -6.01 -19.78 -1.74
N TYR A 91 -5.54 -18.67 -1.14
CA TYR A 91 -4.93 -17.54 -1.85
C TYR A 91 -3.77 -17.95 -2.78
N GLY A 92 -2.89 -18.85 -2.31
CA GLY A 92 -1.77 -19.36 -3.12
C GLY A 92 -2.25 -20.16 -4.33
N LYS A 93 -3.33 -20.93 -4.19
CA LYS A 93 -3.92 -21.69 -5.31
C LYS A 93 -4.58 -20.76 -6.32
N ILE A 94 -5.28 -19.71 -5.85
CA ILE A 94 -5.82 -18.66 -6.73
C ILE A 94 -4.68 -17.99 -7.51
N ALA A 95 -3.58 -17.63 -6.83
CA ALA A 95 -2.41 -17.06 -7.51
C ALA A 95 -1.85 -17.99 -8.59
N SER A 96 -1.75 -19.31 -8.31
CA SER A 96 -1.30 -20.32 -9.28
C SER A 96 -2.22 -20.39 -10.50
N VAL A 97 -3.54 -20.35 -10.30
CA VAL A 97 -4.53 -20.37 -11.40
C VAL A 97 -4.35 -19.13 -12.28
N LEU A 98 -4.29 -17.93 -11.69
CA LEU A 98 -4.10 -16.69 -12.45
C LEU A 98 -2.77 -16.68 -13.22
N ASN A 99 -1.72 -17.25 -12.65
CA ASN A 99 -0.42 -17.36 -13.32
C ASN A 99 -0.45 -18.37 -14.49
N SER A 100 -1.11 -19.53 -14.31
CA SER A 100 -1.23 -20.53 -15.37
C SER A 100 -2.04 -20.05 -16.57
N GLU A 101 -2.96 -19.12 -16.35
CA GLU A 101 -3.77 -18.47 -17.40
C GLU A 101 -3.08 -17.26 -18.01
N GLY A 102 -1.89 -16.89 -17.55
CA GLY A 102 -1.14 -15.75 -18.06
C GLY A 102 -1.75 -14.38 -17.77
N ILE A 103 -2.64 -14.29 -16.79
CA ILE A 103 -3.30 -13.04 -16.41
C ILE A 103 -2.26 -12.07 -15.84
N LEU A 104 -2.27 -10.84 -16.34
CA LEU A 104 -1.33 -9.82 -15.90
C LEU A 104 -1.55 -9.48 -14.42
N SER A 105 -0.47 -9.54 -13.65
CA SER A 105 -0.45 -9.07 -12.26
C SER A 105 -0.68 -7.54 -12.22
N PRO A 106 -1.17 -6.97 -11.10
CA PRO A 106 -1.49 -5.56 -11.02
C PRO A 106 -0.36 -4.64 -11.49
N ARG A 107 0.89 -4.96 -11.13
CA ARG A 107 2.06 -4.18 -11.53
C ARG A 107 2.29 -4.22 -13.05
N TRP A 108 2.17 -5.39 -13.68
CA TRP A 108 2.32 -5.55 -15.13
C TRP A 108 1.15 -4.94 -15.89
N TYR A 109 -0.06 -5.06 -15.36
CA TYR A 109 -1.24 -4.41 -15.92
C TYR A 109 -1.07 -2.89 -15.98
N TRP A 110 -0.58 -2.29 -14.89
CA TRP A 110 -0.29 -0.86 -14.81
C TRP A 110 0.86 -0.45 -15.73
N ALA A 111 1.95 -1.23 -15.79
CA ALA A 111 3.07 -0.95 -16.69
C ALA A 111 2.65 -0.98 -18.15
N LYS A 112 1.79 -1.93 -18.55
CA LYS A 112 1.25 -2.03 -19.91
C LYS A 112 0.34 -0.85 -20.27
N ARG A 113 -0.49 -0.42 -19.32
CA ARG A 113 -1.54 0.58 -19.60
C ARG A 113 -1.06 2.03 -19.46
N TYR A 114 -0.20 2.33 -18.53
CA TYR A 114 0.22 3.69 -18.19
C TYR A 114 1.73 3.92 -18.24
N GLY A 115 2.51 2.88 -18.39
CA GLY A 115 3.95 2.91 -18.45
C GLY A 115 4.46 2.71 -19.88
N ASN A 116 5.75 2.39 -19.96
CA ASN A 116 6.44 2.05 -21.21
C ASN A 116 6.24 0.57 -21.62
N GLY A 117 5.31 -0.15 -21.02
CA GLY A 117 5.07 -1.57 -21.26
C GLY A 117 6.13 -2.50 -20.68
N SER A 118 7.09 -1.97 -19.94
CA SER A 118 8.17 -2.73 -19.32
C SER A 118 8.06 -2.74 -17.80
N CYS A 119 8.29 -3.89 -17.18
CA CYS A 119 8.36 -4.05 -15.75
C CYS A 119 9.61 -4.84 -15.37
N LYS A 120 10.37 -4.34 -14.40
CA LYS A 120 11.62 -4.93 -13.90
C LYS A 120 11.45 -6.32 -13.25
N TYR A 121 10.22 -6.66 -12.88
CA TYR A 121 9.87 -7.89 -12.16
C TYR A 121 9.08 -8.84 -13.05
N ALA A 122 9.14 -10.14 -12.75
CA ALA A 122 8.34 -11.13 -13.45
C ALA A 122 6.83 -10.87 -13.30
N ASN A 123 6.04 -11.22 -14.33
CA ASN A 123 4.58 -11.16 -14.27
C ASN A 123 4.05 -12.32 -13.45
N LEU A 124 3.99 -12.15 -12.14
CA LEU A 124 3.53 -13.18 -11.22
C LEU A 124 2.53 -12.62 -10.20
N TRP A 125 1.42 -13.32 -10.06
CA TRP A 125 0.53 -13.18 -8.93
C TRP A 125 1.14 -13.90 -7.74
N MET A 126 1.23 -13.22 -6.61
CA MET A 126 1.73 -13.76 -5.35
C MET A 126 0.59 -13.91 -4.35
N TYR A 127 0.74 -14.82 -3.39
CA TYR A 127 -0.17 -14.98 -2.26
C TYR A 127 -0.57 -13.64 -1.61
N ALA A 128 0.43 -12.80 -1.32
CA ALA A 128 0.20 -11.50 -0.69
C ALA A 128 -0.65 -10.56 -1.55
N THR A 129 -0.45 -10.55 -2.87
CA THR A 129 -1.22 -9.71 -3.80
C THR A 129 -2.69 -10.16 -3.83
N VAL A 130 -2.92 -11.47 -3.91
CA VAL A 130 -4.28 -12.05 -3.89
C VAL A 130 -4.96 -11.76 -2.56
N LYS A 131 -4.26 -11.95 -1.44
CA LYS A 131 -4.75 -11.62 -0.10
C LYS A 131 -5.15 -10.15 -0.01
N ASN A 132 -4.28 -9.24 -0.45
CA ASN A 132 -4.56 -7.80 -0.41
C ASN A 132 -5.80 -7.41 -1.22
N VAL A 133 -6.01 -8.02 -2.39
CA VAL A 133 -7.23 -7.81 -3.18
C VAL A 133 -8.46 -8.31 -2.41
N LEU A 134 -8.44 -9.55 -1.91
CA LEU A 134 -9.58 -10.18 -1.25
C LEU A 134 -9.90 -9.64 0.16
N THR A 135 -9.05 -8.80 0.73
CA THR A 135 -9.26 -8.15 2.03
C THR A 135 -9.42 -6.63 1.94
N ASN A 136 -9.40 -6.06 0.75
CA ASN A 136 -9.53 -4.62 0.58
C ASN A 136 -10.99 -4.22 0.37
N GLU A 137 -11.56 -3.52 1.32
CA GLU A 137 -12.96 -3.08 1.34
C GLU A 137 -13.32 -2.10 0.20
N VAL A 138 -12.34 -1.57 -0.51
CA VAL A 138 -12.58 -0.68 -1.67
C VAL A 138 -13.45 -1.32 -2.75
N TYR A 139 -13.46 -2.64 -2.86
CA TYR A 139 -14.27 -3.36 -3.86
C TYR A 139 -15.76 -3.36 -3.57
N THR A 140 -16.18 -2.98 -2.37
CA THR A 140 -17.61 -2.80 -1.99
C THR A 140 -18.13 -1.38 -2.21
N GLY A 141 -17.31 -0.50 -2.80
CA GLY A 141 -17.65 0.91 -2.98
C GLY A 141 -17.22 1.82 -1.83
N ASN A 142 -16.67 1.25 -0.76
CA ASN A 142 -16.22 2.00 0.40
C ASN A 142 -14.76 2.43 0.22
N LEU A 143 -14.45 3.64 0.62
CA LEU A 143 -13.09 4.16 0.58
C LEU A 143 -12.53 4.31 1.99
N ILE A 144 -11.47 3.55 2.30
CA ILE A 144 -10.75 3.64 3.56
C ILE A 144 -9.35 4.19 3.29
N GLN A 145 -9.02 5.30 3.92
CA GLN A 145 -7.74 5.97 3.77
C GLN A 145 -7.10 6.24 5.14
N ASN A 146 -5.87 6.75 5.16
CA ASN A 146 -5.11 7.08 6.37
C ASN A 146 -4.77 5.85 7.25
N GLN A 147 -4.69 4.65 6.65
CA GLN A 147 -4.34 3.41 7.37
C GLN A 147 -2.86 3.35 7.77
N THR A 148 -2.02 4.05 7.04
CA THR A 148 -0.56 4.07 7.26
C THR A 148 -0.03 5.49 7.29
N GLY A 149 1.14 5.66 7.86
CA GLY A 149 1.87 6.91 7.85
C GLY A 149 3.36 6.70 8.05
N SER A 150 4.17 7.72 7.84
CA SER A 150 5.58 7.72 8.22
C SER A 150 5.74 8.13 9.67
N ARG A 151 6.76 7.59 10.35
CA ARG A 151 7.06 7.90 11.75
C ARG A 151 7.38 9.39 11.94
N SER A 152 8.16 9.97 11.04
CA SER A 152 8.50 11.38 11.07
C SER A 152 8.82 11.89 9.66
N TYR A 153 9.14 13.18 9.52
CA TYR A 153 9.62 13.73 8.26
C TYR A 153 11.07 13.33 7.92
N LYS A 154 11.82 12.80 8.91
CA LYS A 154 13.20 12.29 8.76
C LYS A 154 13.25 10.75 8.68
N ASP A 155 12.17 10.07 9.04
CA ASP A 155 12.10 8.62 9.11
C ASP A 155 10.89 8.13 8.31
N ASP A 156 11.17 7.55 7.14
CA ASP A 156 10.16 7.02 6.21
C ASP A 156 9.60 5.66 6.65
N THR A 157 10.00 5.15 7.82
CA THR A 157 9.46 3.89 8.35
C THR A 157 7.96 3.96 8.40
N MET A 158 7.32 3.04 7.64
CA MET A 158 5.88 2.95 7.59
C MET A 158 5.32 2.38 8.89
N ILE A 159 4.39 3.10 9.49
CA ILE A 159 3.64 2.65 10.67
C ILE A 159 2.16 2.48 10.30
N TYR A 160 1.54 1.42 10.85
CA TYR A 160 0.10 1.23 10.76
C TYR A 160 -0.58 2.04 11.86
N LYS A 161 -1.63 2.75 11.46
CA LYS A 161 -2.43 3.57 12.38
C LYS A 161 -3.58 2.75 12.96
N PRO A 162 -4.01 3.04 14.19
CA PRO A 162 -5.21 2.43 14.75
C PRO A 162 -6.45 2.76 13.92
N GLU A 163 -7.44 1.88 13.92
CA GLU A 163 -8.67 2.04 13.13
C GLU A 163 -9.44 3.32 13.46
N SER A 164 -9.30 3.84 14.68
CA SER A 164 -9.89 5.11 15.11
C SER A 164 -9.40 6.33 14.31
N GLU A 165 -8.22 6.24 13.70
CA GLU A 165 -7.65 7.30 12.86
C GLU A 165 -7.97 7.13 11.37
N TRP A 166 -8.55 6.00 10.99
CA TRP A 166 -8.89 5.75 9.59
C TRP A 166 -10.02 6.65 9.14
N ILE A 167 -9.91 7.12 7.91
CA ILE A 167 -10.96 7.94 7.28
C ILE A 167 -11.74 7.03 6.35
N ARG A 168 -13.01 6.79 6.71
CA ARG A 168 -13.94 5.92 5.97
C ARG A 168 -15.00 6.76 5.28
N HIS A 169 -15.30 6.41 4.03
CA HIS A 169 -16.44 6.92 3.28
C HIS A 169 -17.16 5.72 2.65
N GLU A 170 -18.44 5.63 2.87
CA GLU A 170 -19.30 4.56 2.34
C GLU A 170 -19.85 4.97 0.98
N ALA A 171 -20.03 4.00 0.09
CA ALA A 171 -20.66 4.14 -1.22
C ALA A 171 -20.14 5.33 -2.06
N LEU A 172 -18.82 5.59 -2.02
CA LEU A 172 -18.23 6.73 -2.70
C LEU A 172 -18.00 6.50 -4.20
N HIS A 173 -17.91 5.25 -4.60
CA HIS A 173 -17.70 4.82 -5.97
C HIS A 173 -18.47 3.52 -6.25
N GLU A 174 -18.60 3.17 -7.52
CA GLU A 174 -19.31 1.96 -7.93
C GLU A 174 -18.59 0.70 -7.42
N ALA A 175 -19.37 -0.21 -6.81
CA ALA A 175 -18.87 -1.46 -6.25
C ALA A 175 -18.61 -2.50 -7.34
N ILE A 176 -17.47 -3.18 -7.31
CA ILE A 176 -17.19 -4.34 -8.16
C ILE A 176 -17.82 -5.61 -7.57
N ILE A 177 -17.88 -5.70 -6.24
CA ILE A 177 -18.35 -6.85 -5.47
C ILE A 177 -19.51 -6.41 -4.59
N SER A 178 -20.59 -7.21 -4.56
CA SER A 178 -21.70 -6.93 -3.68
C SER A 178 -21.33 -7.15 -2.20
N PRO A 179 -21.95 -6.43 -1.26
CA PRO A 179 -21.70 -6.59 0.17
C PRO A 179 -21.90 -8.02 0.68
N GLU A 180 -22.86 -8.76 0.10
CA GLU A 180 -23.15 -10.14 0.46
C GLU A 180 -21.96 -11.05 0.15
N VAL A 181 -21.46 -11.01 -1.10
CA VAL A 181 -20.30 -11.80 -1.54
C VAL A 181 -19.05 -11.42 -0.73
N TRP A 182 -18.88 -10.14 -0.45
CA TRP A 182 -17.80 -9.66 0.41
C TRP A 182 -17.88 -10.30 1.80
N ASN A 183 -19.02 -10.24 2.46
CA ASN A 183 -19.21 -10.79 3.81
C ASN A 183 -18.97 -12.30 3.86
N GLU A 184 -19.46 -13.06 2.87
CA GLU A 184 -19.20 -14.49 2.75
C GLU A 184 -17.70 -14.78 2.67
N VAL A 185 -16.98 -14.06 1.83
CA VAL A 185 -15.53 -14.23 1.66
C VAL A 185 -14.78 -13.86 2.95
N GLN A 186 -15.18 -12.78 3.66
CA GLN A 186 -14.56 -12.43 4.92
C GLN A 186 -14.86 -13.45 6.03
N ALA A 187 -16.04 -14.07 6.05
CA ALA A 187 -16.33 -15.17 6.97
C ALA A 187 -15.38 -16.36 6.75
N ILE A 188 -15.18 -16.78 5.50
CA ILE A 188 -14.21 -17.83 5.13
C ILE A 188 -12.77 -17.45 5.55
N ASN A 189 -12.40 -16.19 5.41
CA ASN A 189 -11.07 -15.69 5.78
C ASN A 189 -10.85 -15.78 7.30
N ARG A 190 -11.86 -15.40 8.10
CA ARG A 190 -11.81 -15.46 9.58
C ARG A 190 -11.71 -16.89 10.08
N GLU A 191 -12.57 -17.80 9.57
CA GLU A 191 -12.56 -19.20 9.95
C GLU A 191 -11.18 -19.85 9.71
N ARG A 192 -10.58 -19.63 8.54
CA ARG A 192 -9.25 -20.16 8.23
C ARG A 192 -8.16 -19.55 9.10
N THR A 193 -8.29 -18.29 9.51
CA THR A 193 -7.33 -17.65 10.42
C THR A 193 -7.41 -18.29 11.80
N LEU A 194 -8.61 -18.57 12.29
CA LEU A 194 -8.82 -19.27 13.58
C LEU A 194 -8.24 -20.69 13.54
N LEU A 195 -8.54 -21.47 12.50
CA LEU A 195 -7.97 -22.80 12.32
C LEU A 195 -6.44 -22.80 12.20
N SER A 196 -5.84 -21.72 11.72
CA SER A 196 -4.37 -21.57 11.69
C SER A 196 -3.80 -21.15 13.04
N ALA A 197 -4.54 -20.43 13.86
CA ALA A 197 -4.13 -20.00 15.20
C ALA A 197 -4.19 -21.17 16.21
N ASP A 198 -5.12 -22.11 16.02
CA ASP A 198 -5.24 -23.34 16.83
C ASP A 198 -4.13 -24.39 16.49
N ASN A 199 -3.40 -24.19 15.40
CA ASN A 199 -2.21 -24.98 15.15
C ASN A 199 -1.13 -24.59 16.16
N ALA A 200 -0.72 -25.59 16.96
CA ALA A 200 0.31 -25.49 18.00
C ALA A 200 1.52 -24.62 17.55
N PRO A 201 2.17 -23.92 18.50
CA PRO A 201 3.34 -23.11 18.19
C PRO A 201 4.31 -23.94 17.34
N PRO A 202 4.96 -23.34 16.34
CA PRO A 202 5.84 -24.05 15.46
C PRO A 202 6.83 -24.84 16.32
N LYS A 203 6.85 -26.18 16.13
CA LYS A 203 7.79 -27.02 16.85
C LYS A 203 9.17 -26.41 16.67
N PRO A 204 9.89 -26.12 17.75
CA PRO A 204 11.21 -25.53 17.61
C PRO A 204 12.05 -26.42 16.71
N PHE A 205 12.60 -25.86 15.65
CA PHE A 205 13.54 -26.60 14.80
C PHE A 205 14.70 -27.09 15.67
N LEU A 206 15.28 -28.22 15.29
CA LEU A 206 16.34 -28.92 16.05
C LEU A 206 17.50 -27.98 16.48
N PHE A 207 17.73 -26.93 15.71
CA PHE A 207 18.78 -25.94 15.92
C PHE A 207 18.28 -24.57 16.44
N THR A 208 16.99 -24.44 16.78
CA THR A 208 16.47 -23.18 17.31
C THR A 208 17.16 -22.85 18.65
N GLY A 209 17.84 -21.71 18.72
CA GLY A 209 18.60 -21.25 19.88
C GLY A 209 19.95 -21.97 20.12
N LYS A 210 20.36 -22.83 19.18
CA LYS A 210 21.66 -23.55 19.28
C LYS A 210 22.72 -23.05 18.28
N LEU A 211 22.32 -22.18 17.36
CA LEU A 211 23.25 -21.55 16.43
C LEU A 211 23.70 -20.21 17.03
N ILE A 212 24.96 -20.11 17.33
CA ILE A 212 25.63 -18.90 17.82
C ILE A 212 26.63 -18.50 16.74
N CYS A 213 26.55 -17.24 16.30
CA CYS A 213 27.57 -16.69 15.44
C CYS A 213 28.85 -16.48 16.26
N THR A 214 29.99 -17.00 15.77
CA THR A 214 31.30 -16.84 16.46
C THR A 214 31.92 -15.47 16.23
N ASP A 215 31.39 -14.70 15.26
CA ASP A 215 31.96 -13.42 14.84
C ASP A 215 31.15 -12.19 15.33
N CYS A 216 30.03 -12.39 15.97
CA CYS A 216 29.20 -11.37 16.62
C CYS A 216 28.62 -11.91 17.95
#